data_289a29571c5c6ee9542a00c12a086d12
#
_entry.id   289a29571c5c6ee9542a00c12a086d12
#
_cell.length_a   1.000
_cell.length_b   1.000
_cell.length_c   1.000
_cell.angle_alpha   90.00
_cell.angle_beta   90.00
_cell.angle_gamma   90.00
#
_symmetry.space_group_name_H-M   'P 1'
#
loop_
_entity.id
_entity.type
_entity.pdbx_description
1 polymer ?
#
loop_
_entity_poly.entity_id
_entity_poly.type
_entity_poly.pdbx_seq_one_letter_code
_entity_poly.pdbx_strand_id
1 'polypeptide(L)'
;MISRSNLLRAARPQLVLVDHNERSQSVTGIEEADVIGVIDHHRVSDFQTRTPPFMRIEPVGACSTIVAKLFAEAHVPVPPPVAGVLLAGILSDTLLFHGPTTTQEDREVAAALASRAGVEIEELGAAILRRASDVTNRTADELLMTDFKEFVVEGARFGIGTIETASGADVLARRDELLAAMQTLHERGNYTSLIFGIIDIVKVQTILLVVGHPEAVAATFEMPLVDGALLYLPAILSRKKHIVPLLGAVASRIGRR
;
A
#
# COMPACT_ATOMS: atom_id res chain seq x y z
N MET A 1 -53.37 11.95 12.03
CA MET A 1 -53.01 12.94 10.99
C MET A 1 -51.61 12.61 10.51
N ILE A 2 -51.44 12.09 9.28
CA ILE A 2 -50.15 11.84 8.70
C ILE A 2 -49.62 13.19 8.21
N SER A 3 -48.52 13.67 8.78
CA SER A 3 -47.88 14.93 8.37
C SER A 3 -47.31 14.79 6.94
N ARG A 4 -47.43 15.84 6.11
CA ARG A 4 -46.79 15.91 4.77
C ARG A 4 -45.27 15.63 4.80
N SER A 5 -44.59 15.87 5.91
CA SER A 5 -43.19 15.57 6.11
C SER A 5 -42.86 14.07 6.19
N ASN A 6 -43.87 13.22 6.50
CA ASN A 6 -43.70 11.76 6.52
C ASN A 6 -43.84 11.10 5.16
N LEU A 7 -44.39 11.82 4.17
CA LEU A 7 -44.60 11.30 2.81
C LEU A 7 -43.42 11.54 1.86
N LEU A 8 -42.42 12.32 2.27
CA LEU A 8 -41.31 12.75 1.41
C LEU A 8 -39.91 12.29 1.89
N ARG A 9 -39.81 11.43 2.90
CA ARG A 9 -38.54 10.79 3.20
C ARG A 9 -38.34 9.64 2.22
N ALA A 10 -37.53 9.88 1.19
CA ALA A 10 -36.94 8.79 0.42
C ALA A 10 -36.34 7.78 1.39
N ALA A 11 -36.59 6.48 1.15
CA ALA A 11 -35.91 5.43 1.92
C ALA A 11 -34.40 5.65 1.81
N ARG A 12 -33.69 5.64 2.94
CA ARG A 12 -32.25 5.77 2.95
C ARG A 12 -31.65 4.57 2.22
N PRO A 13 -30.64 4.76 1.37
CA PRO A 13 -29.94 3.64 0.76
C PRO A 13 -29.34 2.75 1.85
N GLN A 14 -29.44 1.43 1.67
CA GLN A 14 -28.77 0.48 2.54
C GLN A 14 -27.40 0.14 1.95
N LEU A 15 -26.37 0.15 2.77
CA LEU A 15 -24.99 -0.12 2.37
C LEU A 15 -24.39 -1.25 3.19
N VAL A 16 -23.55 -2.04 2.52
CA VAL A 16 -22.58 -2.94 3.16
C VAL A 16 -21.20 -2.38 2.85
N LEU A 17 -20.43 -2.10 3.89
CA LEU A 17 -19.04 -1.68 3.76
C LEU A 17 -18.16 -2.93 3.65
N VAL A 18 -17.24 -2.90 2.71
CA VAL A 18 -16.27 -3.97 2.49
C VAL A 18 -14.90 -3.35 2.44
N ASP A 19 -13.94 -3.94 3.16
CA ASP A 19 -12.53 -3.56 3.17
C ASP A 19 -12.24 -2.18 3.79
N HIS A 20 -13.16 -1.63 4.52
CA HIS A 20 -13.00 -0.43 5.34
C HIS A 20 -14.13 -0.30 6.35
N ASN A 21 -13.87 0.41 7.46
CA ASN A 21 -14.87 0.78 8.46
C ASN A 21 -14.73 2.24 8.93
N GLU A 22 -13.84 3.03 8.32
CA GLU A 22 -13.64 4.45 8.63
C GLU A 22 -14.46 5.34 7.68
N ARG A 23 -15.14 6.38 8.22
CA ARG A 23 -15.91 7.32 7.40
C ARG A 23 -15.06 8.07 6.38
N SER A 24 -13.82 8.36 6.72
CA SER A 24 -12.86 9.05 5.85
C SER A 24 -12.49 8.25 4.60
N GLN A 25 -12.69 6.94 4.63
CA GLN A 25 -12.42 6.02 3.51
C GLN A 25 -13.68 5.66 2.73
N SER A 26 -14.84 6.09 3.22
CA SER A 26 -16.13 5.76 2.62
C SER A 26 -16.51 6.75 1.50
N VAL A 27 -17.52 6.37 0.72
CA VAL A 27 -18.05 7.24 -0.33
C VAL A 27 -18.68 8.51 0.24
N THR A 28 -18.58 9.61 -0.52
CA THR A 28 -19.28 10.86 -0.17
C THR A 28 -20.77 10.63 -0.03
N GLY A 29 -21.37 11.17 1.04
CA GLY A 29 -22.81 11.01 1.32
C GLY A 29 -23.15 9.77 2.14
N ILE A 30 -22.17 9.04 2.68
CA ILE A 30 -22.41 7.86 3.53
C ILE A 30 -23.30 8.18 4.75
N GLU A 31 -23.28 9.42 5.23
CA GLU A 31 -24.12 9.90 6.33
C GLU A 31 -25.62 9.91 6.01
N GLU A 32 -25.97 9.88 4.72
CA GLU A 32 -27.35 9.79 4.21
C GLU A 32 -27.83 8.34 4.03
N ALA A 33 -26.92 7.37 4.19
CA ALA A 33 -27.23 5.94 4.06
C ALA A 33 -27.42 5.27 5.44
N ASP A 34 -28.00 4.08 5.42
CA ASP A 34 -28.04 3.16 6.56
C ASP A 34 -27.05 2.02 6.30
N VAL A 35 -25.97 1.98 7.04
CA VAL A 35 -25.01 0.88 6.97
C VAL A 35 -25.60 -0.33 7.69
N ILE A 36 -25.90 -1.38 6.94
CA ILE A 36 -26.51 -2.61 7.42
C ILE A 36 -25.51 -3.76 7.58
N GLY A 37 -24.30 -3.63 7.04
CA GLY A 37 -23.25 -4.63 7.15
C GLY A 37 -21.87 -4.02 7.03
N VAL A 38 -20.89 -4.68 7.66
CA VAL A 38 -19.46 -4.40 7.54
C VAL A 38 -18.71 -5.71 7.48
N ILE A 39 -17.88 -5.90 6.44
CA ILE A 39 -16.96 -7.02 6.29
C ILE A 39 -15.58 -6.41 6.11
N ASP A 40 -14.67 -6.62 7.07
CA ASP A 40 -13.39 -5.92 7.10
C ASP A 40 -12.31 -6.71 7.82
N HIS A 41 -11.04 -6.42 7.53
CA HIS A 41 -9.88 -7.00 8.17
C HIS A 41 -8.97 -5.94 8.81
N HIS A 42 -9.38 -4.69 8.77
CA HIS A 42 -8.66 -3.57 9.39
C HIS A 42 -9.07 -3.37 10.85
N ARG A 43 -8.30 -2.54 11.56
CA ARG A 43 -8.69 -2.09 12.89
C ARG A 43 -10.02 -1.35 12.84
N VAL A 44 -10.83 -1.52 13.87
CA VAL A 44 -12.04 -0.71 14.04
C VAL A 44 -11.67 0.67 14.56
N SER A 45 -12.21 1.72 13.92
CA SER A 45 -11.95 3.11 14.27
C SER A 45 -13.25 3.85 14.64
N ASP A 46 -13.57 4.95 13.99
CA ASP A 46 -14.64 5.89 14.32
C ASP A 46 -16.02 5.53 13.76
N PHE A 47 -16.29 4.25 13.58
CA PHE A 47 -17.51 3.76 12.95
C PHE A 47 -18.73 3.86 13.88
N GLN A 48 -19.79 4.49 13.41
CA GLN A 48 -21.07 4.63 14.12
C GLN A 48 -22.25 4.33 13.18
N THR A 49 -23.18 3.51 13.66
CA THR A 49 -24.42 3.17 12.95
C THR A 49 -25.64 3.59 13.74
N ARG A 50 -26.78 3.73 13.06
CA ARG A 50 -28.08 4.06 13.70
C ARG A 50 -28.75 2.85 14.31
N THR A 51 -28.56 1.71 13.67
CA THR A 51 -29.09 0.41 14.10
C THR A 51 -27.94 -0.59 14.11
N PRO A 52 -28.04 -1.67 14.89
CA PRO A 52 -27.02 -2.72 14.89
C PRO A 52 -26.84 -3.33 13.48
N PRO A 53 -25.67 -3.23 12.85
CA PRO A 53 -25.37 -3.83 11.56
C PRO A 53 -24.91 -5.27 11.73
N PHE A 54 -24.91 -6.06 10.65
CA PHE A 54 -24.08 -7.24 10.59
C PHE A 54 -22.62 -6.81 10.57
N MET A 55 -21.77 -7.36 11.44
CA MET A 55 -20.34 -7.06 11.46
C MET A 55 -19.53 -8.35 11.46
N ARG A 56 -18.59 -8.47 10.49
CA ARG A 56 -17.61 -9.51 10.42
C ARG A 56 -16.23 -8.90 10.23
N ILE A 57 -15.47 -8.84 11.29
CA ILE A 57 -14.11 -8.27 11.29
C ILE A 57 -13.16 -9.31 11.84
N GLU A 58 -12.13 -9.66 11.07
CA GLU A 58 -11.18 -10.71 11.42
C GLU A 58 -9.74 -10.29 11.14
N PRO A 59 -8.78 -10.73 11.96
CA PRO A 59 -7.36 -10.40 11.77
C PRO A 59 -6.72 -11.34 10.74
N VAL A 60 -7.18 -11.24 9.48
CA VAL A 60 -6.66 -11.96 8.31
C VAL A 60 -6.02 -10.99 7.32
N GLY A 61 -5.34 -11.49 6.31
CA GLY A 61 -4.61 -10.69 5.34
C GLY A 61 -5.47 -9.99 4.30
N ALA A 62 -6.72 -10.44 4.08
CA ALA A 62 -7.60 -9.89 3.06
C ALA A 62 -9.08 -10.04 3.42
N CYS A 63 -9.89 -9.06 3.04
CA CYS A 63 -11.35 -9.13 3.13
C CYS A 63 -11.93 -10.30 2.33
N SER A 64 -11.31 -10.63 1.21
CA SER A 64 -11.69 -11.76 0.34
C SER A 64 -11.61 -13.11 1.06
N THR A 65 -10.70 -13.27 2.02
CA THR A 65 -10.62 -14.45 2.89
C THR A 65 -11.90 -14.59 3.73
N ILE A 66 -12.37 -13.49 4.33
CA ILE A 66 -13.60 -13.47 5.13
C ILE A 66 -14.81 -13.82 4.26
N VAL A 67 -14.90 -13.24 3.06
CA VAL A 67 -16.00 -13.52 2.13
C VAL A 67 -16.02 -14.99 1.73
N ALA A 68 -14.87 -15.59 1.42
CA ALA A 68 -14.78 -17.02 1.10
C ALA A 68 -15.24 -17.90 2.28
N LYS A 69 -14.90 -17.53 3.53
CA LYS A 69 -15.38 -18.20 4.75
C LYS A 69 -16.89 -18.09 4.89
N LEU A 70 -17.49 -16.94 4.61
CA LEU A 70 -18.95 -16.76 4.66
C LEU A 70 -19.65 -17.67 3.64
N PHE A 71 -19.09 -17.89 2.45
CA PHE A 71 -19.60 -18.88 1.50
C PHE A 71 -19.57 -20.30 2.09
N ALA A 72 -18.45 -20.68 2.72
CA ALA A 72 -18.28 -22.00 3.33
C ALA A 72 -19.25 -22.21 4.51
N GLU A 73 -19.40 -21.24 5.39
CA GLU A 73 -20.31 -21.27 6.53
C GLU A 73 -21.78 -21.37 6.09
N ALA A 74 -22.14 -20.68 5.00
CA ALA A 74 -23.47 -20.75 4.43
C ALA A 74 -23.71 -22.03 3.61
N HIS A 75 -22.71 -22.90 3.45
CA HIS A 75 -22.76 -24.09 2.60
C HIS A 75 -23.12 -23.78 1.13
N VAL A 76 -22.73 -22.58 0.66
CA VAL A 76 -22.94 -22.13 -0.72
C VAL A 76 -21.63 -22.33 -1.49
N PRO A 77 -21.63 -23.10 -2.60
CA PRO A 77 -20.42 -23.27 -3.38
C PRO A 77 -20.03 -21.96 -4.08
N VAL A 78 -18.77 -21.56 -3.96
CA VAL A 78 -18.24 -20.38 -4.66
C VAL A 78 -18.21 -20.67 -6.17
N PRO A 79 -18.86 -19.86 -7.03
CA PRO A 79 -18.76 -20.02 -8.48
C PRO A 79 -17.31 -19.80 -8.96
N PRO A 80 -16.80 -20.56 -9.98
CA PRO A 80 -15.42 -20.43 -10.43
C PRO A 80 -14.96 -19.01 -10.77
N PRO A 81 -15.75 -18.15 -11.46
CA PRO A 81 -15.35 -16.76 -11.69
C PRO A 81 -15.22 -15.95 -10.41
N VAL A 82 -16.10 -16.18 -9.43
CA VAL A 82 -16.06 -15.51 -8.12
C VAL A 82 -14.85 -15.99 -7.33
N ALA A 83 -14.52 -17.28 -7.39
CA ALA A 83 -13.32 -17.83 -6.78
C ALA A 83 -12.05 -17.16 -7.30
N GLY A 84 -11.97 -16.93 -8.62
CA GLY A 84 -10.84 -16.20 -9.24
C GLY A 84 -10.73 -14.76 -8.74
N VAL A 85 -11.86 -14.05 -8.60
CA VAL A 85 -11.87 -12.66 -8.08
C VAL A 85 -11.48 -12.62 -6.60
N LEU A 86 -12.02 -13.51 -5.77
CA LEU A 86 -11.66 -13.59 -4.35
C LEU A 86 -10.19 -13.94 -4.17
N LEU A 87 -9.68 -14.90 -4.97
CA LEU A 87 -8.26 -15.22 -4.97
C LEU A 87 -7.40 -14.02 -5.34
N ALA A 88 -7.78 -13.28 -6.38
CA ALA A 88 -7.06 -12.08 -6.80
C ALA A 88 -7.00 -11.03 -5.66
N GLY A 89 -8.08 -10.83 -4.92
CA GLY A 89 -8.10 -9.96 -3.74
C GLY A 89 -7.13 -10.44 -2.65
N ILE A 90 -7.12 -11.74 -2.33
CA ILE A 90 -6.17 -12.28 -1.34
C ILE A 90 -4.72 -12.06 -1.80
N LEU A 91 -4.40 -12.37 -3.05
CA LEU A 91 -3.04 -12.24 -3.57
C LEU A 91 -2.56 -10.79 -3.63
N SER A 92 -3.48 -9.85 -3.91
CA SER A 92 -3.21 -8.41 -3.90
C SER A 92 -2.88 -7.92 -2.48
N ASP A 93 -3.78 -8.13 -1.52
CA ASP A 93 -3.67 -7.58 -0.17
C ASP A 93 -2.54 -8.22 0.64
N THR A 94 -2.29 -9.51 0.39
CA THR A 94 -1.19 -10.25 1.03
C THR A 94 0.14 -10.11 0.30
N LEU A 95 0.19 -9.36 -0.81
CA LEU A 95 1.38 -9.23 -1.67
C LEU A 95 1.95 -10.61 -2.04
N LEU A 96 1.12 -11.48 -2.59
CA LEU A 96 1.46 -12.88 -2.88
C LEU A 96 2.04 -13.59 -1.63
N PHE A 97 1.39 -13.39 -0.47
CA PHE A 97 1.76 -13.92 0.84
C PHE A 97 3.08 -13.42 1.44
N HIS A 98 3.68 -12.35 0.90
CA HIS A 98 4.85 -11.67 1.46
C HIS A 98 4.47 -10.54 2.43
N GLY A 99 3.22 -10.09 2.43
CA GLY A 99 2.71 -9.04 3.31
C GLY A 99 2.75 -9.42 4.79
N PRO A 100 3.05 -8.48 5.69
CA PRO A 100 3.18 -8.73 7.13
C PRO A 100 1.86 -9.10 7.82
N THR A 101 0.73 -8.89 7.17
CA THR A 101 -0.63 -9.22 7.65
C THR A 101 -1.09 -10.60 7.20
N THR A 102 -0.32 -11.27 6.35
CA THR A 102 -0.65 -12.60 5.81
C THR A 102 -0.76 -13.64 6.93
N THR A 103 -1.86 -14.37 6.91
CA THR A 103 -2.10 -15.48 7.86
C THR A 103 -2.04 -16.84 7.17
N GLN A 104 -2.00 -17.89 7.95
CA GLN A 104 -2.10 -19.26 7.44
C GLN A 104 -3.48 -19.51 6.79
N GLU A 105 -4.51 -18.89 7.33
CA GLU A 105 -5.88 -18.99 6.81
C GLU A 105 -6.01 -18.40 5.41
N ASP A 106 -5.34 -17.26 5.13
CA ASP A 106 -5.30 -16.70 3.78
C ASP A 106 -4.70 -17.68 2.76
N ARG A 107 -3.65 -18.40 3.14
CA ARG A 107 -3.00 -19.39 2.27
C ARG A 107 -3.90 -20.58 1.99
N GLU A 108 -4.58 -21.10 3.02
CA GLU A 108 -5.50 -22.24 2.91
C GLU A 108 -6.72 -21.89 2.03
N VAL A 109 -7.32 -20.73 2.29
CA VAL A 109 -8.45 -20.24 1.49
C VAL A 109 -8.03 -19.97 0.05
N ALA A 110 -6.87 -19.36 -0.18
CA ALA A 110 -6.34 -19.10 -1.53
C ALA A 110 -6.13 -20.41 -2.31
N ALA A 111 -5.57 -21.44 -1.68
CA ALA A 111 -5.37 -22.74 -2.34
C ALA A 111 -6.70 -23.39 -2.76
N ALA A 112 -7.72 -23.32 -1.91
CA ALA A 112 -9.05 -23.80 -2.22
C ALA A 112 -9.71 -23.01 -3.37
N LEU A 113 -9.58 -21.69 -3.36
CA LEU A 113 -10.10 -20.81 -4.42
C LEU A 113 -9.37 -21.01 -5.74
N ALA A 114 -8.04 -21.19 -5.73
CA ALA A 114 -7.22 -21.47 -6.93
C ALA A 114 -7.67 -22.77 -7.61
N SER A 115 -7.81 -23.85 -6.83
CA SER A 115 -8.35 -25.12 -7.32
C SER A 115 -9.77 -24.95 -7.91
N ARG A 116 -10.61 -24.15 -7.28
CA ARG A 116 -11.98 -23.89 -7.74
C ARG A 116 -12.04 -23.06 -9.02
N ALA A 117 -11.14 -22.09 -9.15
CA ALA A 117 -11.04 -21.21 -10.32
C ALA A 117 -10.27 -21.85 -11.48
N GLY A 118 -9.48 -22.89 -11.22
CA GLY A 118 -8.62 -23.54 -12.21
C GLY A 118 -7.44 -22.67 -12.64
N VAL A 119 -6.82 -21.93 -11.68
CA VAL A 119 -5.69 -21.02 -11.94
C VAL A 119 -4.53 -21.34 -11.00
N GLU A 120 -3.31 -21.03 -11.45
CA GLU A 120 -2.10 -21.16 -10.64
C GLU A 120 -1.87 -19.87 -9.83
N ILE A 121 -1.63 -20.02 -8.52
CA ILE A 121 -1.48 -18.91 -7.58
C ILE A 121 -0.32 -18.00 -7.96
N GLU A 122 0.84 -18.58 -8.25
CA GLU A 122 2.06 -17.86 -8.58
C GLU A 122 1.93 -17.07 -9.87
N GLU A 123 1.29 -17.65 -10.88
CA GLU A 123 1.07 -17.00 -12.18
C GLU A 123 0.12 -15.82 -12.05
N LEU A 124 -1.03 -16.03 -11.42
CA LEU A 124 -2.03 -14.97 -11.20
C LEU A 124 -1.47 -13.87 -10.29
N GLY A 125 -0.83 -14.23 -9.18
CA GLY A 125 -0.25 -13.27 -8.25
C GLY A 125 0.85 -12.43 -8.89
N ALA A 126 1.75 -13.04 -9.63
CA ALA A 126 2.77 -12.31 -10.38
C ALA A 126 2.16 -11.36 -11.43
N ALA A 127 1.08 -11.76 -12.10
CA ALA A 127 0.39 -10.90 -13.07
C ALA A 127 -0.28 -9.70 -12.39
N ILE A 128 -0.94 -9.92 -11.24
CA ILE A 128 -1.57 -8.86 -10.44
C ILE A 128 -0.51 -7.86 -9.97
N LEU A 129 0.57 -8.35 -9.33
CA LEU A 129 1.61 -7.50 -8.79
C LEU A 129 2.35 -6.72 -9.89
N ARG A 130 2.63 -7.34 -11.04
CA ARG A 130 3.20 -6.62 -12.20
C ARG A 130 2.28 -5.51 -12.67
N ARG A 131 0.96 -5.76 -12.76
CA ARG A 131 0.00 -4.74 -13.21
C ARG A 131 -0.18 -3.61 -12.21
N ALA A 132 -0.22 -3.92 -10.91
CA ALA A 132 -0.29 -2.92 -9.85
C ALA A 132 0.99 -2.06 -9.78
N SER A 133 2.12 -2.65 -10.13
CA SER A 133 3.45 -2.00 -10.14
C SER A 133 3.83 -1.44 -11.52
N ASP A 134 2.90 -1.38 -12.49
CA ASP A 134 3.20 -0.89 -13.83
C ASP A 134 3.63 0.58 -13.79
N VAL A 135 4.93 0.78 -13.94
CA VAL A 135 5.57 2.10 -13.94
C VAL A 135 5.83 2.62 -15.36
N THR A 136 5.48 1.85 -16.40
CA THR A 136 5.82 2.16 -17.81
C THR A 136 5.11 3.41 -18.32
N ASN A 137 3.89 3.64 -17.88
CA ASN A 137 3.07 4.77 -18.31
C ASN A 137 3.16 6.00 -17.38
N ARG A 138 4.01 5.96 -16.34
CA ARG A 138 4.20 7.06 -15.41
C ARG A 138 5.49 7.81 -15.73
N THR A 139 5.46 9.12 -15.67
CA THR A 139 6.67 9.96 -15.77
C THR A 139 7.57 9.78 -14.55
N ALA A 140 8.84 10.14 -14.65
CA ALA A 140 9.74 10.10 -13.50
C ALA A 140 9.24 11.00 -12.36
N ASP A 141 8.71 12.17 -12.67
CA ASP A 141 8.14 13.09 -11.67
C ASP A 141 6.94 12.45 -10.95
N GLU A 142 6.03 11.78 -11.66
CA GLU A 142 4.90 11.06 -11.04
C GLU A 142 5.37 9.91 -10.15
N LEU A 143 6.43 9.21 -10.53
CA LEU A 143 7.02 8.16 -9.70
C LEU A 143 7.63 8.74 -8.43
N LEU A 144 8.44 9.79 -8.54
CA LEU A 144 9.09 10.45 -7.40
C LEU A 144 8.10 11.04 -6.41
N MET A 145 6.97 11.56 -6.91
CA MET A 145 5.93 12.16 -6.08
C MET A 145 4.97 11.12 -5.46
N THR A 146 5.14 9.84 -5.77
CA THR A 146 4.39 8.77 -5.11
C THR A 146 4.82 8.74 -3.64
N ASP A 147 3.84 8.86 -2.74
CA ASP A 147 4.07 8.92 -1.29
C ASP A 147 5.26 9.83 -0.90
N PHE A 148 5.37 11.01 -1.53
CA PHE A 148 6.42 11.99 -1.26
C PHE A 148 6.08 12.82 -0.03
N LYS A 149 7.06 12.99 0.87
CA LYS A 149 6.95 13.86 2.05
C LYS A 149 8.24 14.62 2.30
N GLU A 150 8.09 15.81 2.86
CA GLU A 150 9.19 16.68 3.25
C GLU A 150 9.42 16.64 4.76
N PHE A 151 10.68 16.78 5.14
CA PHE A 151 11.11 16.82 6.53
C PHE A 151 12.18 17.90 6.69
N VAL A 152 12.11 18.64 7.80
CA VAL A 152 13.16 19.58 8.19
C VAL A 152 13.74 19.09 9.51
N VAL A 153 15.01 18.73 9.52
CA VAL A 153 15.71 18.18 10.68
C VAL A 153 17.05 18.90 10.82
N GLU A 154 17.31 19.51 11.98
CA GLU A 154 18.54 20.27 12.28
C GLU A 154 18.87 21.33 11.21
N GLY A 155 17.87 21.98 10.63
CA GLY A 155 18.00 22.97 9.57
C GLY A 155 18.23 22.39 8.16
N ALA A 156 18.42 21.10 8.03
CA ALA A 156 18.53 20.40 6.74
C ALA A 156 17.13 20.02 6.23
N ARG A 157 16.85 20.28 4.93
CA ARG A 157 15.58 19.95 4.28
C ARG A 157 15.72 18.66 3.46
N PHE A 158 14.92 17.67 3.79
CA PHE A 158 14.88 16.37 3.13
C PHE A 158 13.56 16.16 2.40
N GLY A 159 13.62 15.65 1.17
CA GLY A 159 12.47 15.11 0.47
C GLY A 159 12.60 13.59 0.35
N ILE A 160 11.54 12.85 0.72
CA ILE A 160 11.56 11.40 0.68
C ILE A 160 10.32 10.90 -0.04
N GLY A 161 10.51 10.30 -1.21
CA GLY A 161 9.51 9.54 -1.94
C GLY A 161 9.71 8.05 -1.79
N THR A 162 8.64 7.26 -1.83
CA THR A 162 8.73 5.80 -1.84
C THR A 162 7.73 5.21 -2.82
N ILE A 163 8.13 4.14 -3.50
CA ILE A 163 7.24 3.33 -4.32
C ILE A 163 7.38 1.87 -3.93
N GLU A 164 6.25 1.21 -3.71
CA GLU A 164 6.19 -0.24 -3.53
C GLU A 164 5.94 -0.89 -4.90
N THR A 165 6.72 -1.92 -5.22
CA THR A 165 6.65 -2.58 -6.52
C THR A 165 6.95 -4.08 -6.40
N ALA A 166 6.36 -4.87 -7.31
CA ALA A 166 6.70 -6.28 -7.46
C ALA A 166 7.99 -6.49 -8.29
N SER A 167 8.46 -5.47 -8.99
CA SER A 167 9.68 -5.51 -9.78
C SER A 167 10.49 -4.22 -9.59
N GLY A 168 11.34 -4.20 -8.58
CA GLY A 168 12.29 -3.11 -8.37
C GLY A 168 13.23 -2.94 -9.57
N ALA A 169 13.49 -4.00 -10.32
CA ALA A 169 14.32 -3.96 -11.51
C ALA A 169 13.72 -3.09 -12.63
N ASP A 170 12.39 -3.12 -12.82
CA ASP A 170 11.73 -2.31 -13.86
C ASP A 170 11.79 -0.81 -13.53
N VAL A 171 11.64 -0.47 -12.24
CA VAL A 171 11.83 0.92 -11.78
C VAL A 171 13.29 1.34 -11.92
N LEU A 172 14.23 0.46 -11.53
CA LEU A 172 15.66 0.72 -11.59
C LEU A 172 16.19 0.81 -13.04
N ALA A 173 15.56 0.15 -14.01
CA ALA A 173 15.88 0.31 -15.43
C ALA A 173 15.72 1.76 -15.92
N ARG A 174 14.91 2.57 -15.23
CA ARG A 174 14.71 4.01 -15.48
C ARG A 174 15.58 4.89 -14.58
N ARG A 175 16.64 4.34 -13.99
CA ARG A 175 17.53 5.01 -13.02
C ARG A 175 17.98 6.40 -13.49
N ASP A 176 18.50 6.49 -14.69
CA ASP A 176 19.10 7.74 -15.18
C ASP A 176 18.03 8.83 -15.34
N GLU A 177 16.83 8.46 -15.81
CA GLU A 177 15.67 9.35 -15.89
C GLU A 177 15.22 9.81 -14.49
N LEU A 178 15.15 8.88 -13.53
CA LEU A 178 14.78 9.19 -12.15
C LEU A 178 15.81 10.10 -11.48
N LEU A 179 17.11 9.84 -11.65
CA LEU A 179 18.17 10.68 -11.08
C LEU A 179 18.16 12.09 -11.68
N ALA A 180 17.90 12.24 -12.99
CA ALA A 180 17.77 13.54 -13.63
C ALA A 180 16.57 14.33 -13.09
N ALA A 181 15.42 13.69 -12.92
CA ALA A 181 14.24 14.29 -12.32
C ALA A 181 14.48 14.65 -10.83
N MET A 182 15.14 13.77 -10.06
CA MET A 182 15.54 14.05 -8.68
C MET A 182 16.49 15.26 -8.61
N GLN A 183 17.46 15.38 -9.50
CA GLN A 183 18.38 16.52 -9.53
C GLN A 183 17.61 17.82 -9.77
N THR A 184 16.68 17.81 -10.74
CA THR A 184 15.81 18.97 -11.03
C THR A 184 14.96 19.36 -9.81
N LEU A 185 14.36 18.37 -9.15
CA LEU A 185 13.55 18.58 -7.95
C LEU A 185 14.39 19.08 -6.77
N HIS A 186 15.61 18.55 -6.60
CA HIS A 186 16.56 18.96 -5.58
C HIS A 186 16.91 20.45 -5.69
N GLU A 187 17.25 20.92 -6.90
CA GLU A 187 17.62 22.31 -7.18
C GLU A 187 16.42 23.25 -6.98
N ARG A 188 15.27 22.92 -7.56
CA ARG A 188 14.04 23.74 -7.48
C ARG A 188 13.49 23.83 -6.07
N GLY A 189 13.57 22.75 -5.31
CA GLY A 189 13.02 22.66 -3.95
C GLY A 189 14.02 23.08 -2.86
N ASN A 190 15.26 23.40 -3.22
CA ASN A 190 16.34 23.72 -2.29
C ASN A 190 16.46 22.68 -1.16
N TYR A 191 16.42 21.40 -1.55
CA TYR A 191 16.60 20.30 -0.60
C TYR A 191 18.07 20.12 -0.25
N THR A 192 18.36 19.76 0.98
CA THR A 192 19.70 19.31 1.36
C THR A 192 19.97 17.93 0.77
N SER A 193 18.99 17.05 0.82
CA SER A 193 19.06 15.73 0.18
C SER A 193 17.67 15.24 -0.23
N LEU A 194 17.61 14.54 -1.36
CA LEU A 194 16.44 13.79 -1.80
C LEU A 194 16.74 12.29 -1.74
N ILE A 195 15.79 11.53 -1.23
CA ILE A 195 15.85 10.08 -1.12
C ILE A 195 14.62 9.51 -1.83
N PHE A 196 14.81 8.61 -2.78
CA PHE A 196 13.74 7.87 -3.41
C PHE A 196 13.91 6.38 -3.13
N GLY A 197 12.96 5.78 -2.41
CA GLY A 197 12.97 4.38 -2.02
C GLY A 197 12.14 3.51 -2.99
N ILE A 198 12.79 2.58 -3.67
CA ILE A 198 12.16 1.55 -4.48
C ILE A 198 12.05 0.30 -3.59
N ILE A 199 10.86 -0.01 -3.14
CA ILE A 199 10.59 -1.13 -2.24
C ILE A 199 10.13 -2.31 -3.09
N ASP A 200 11.04 -3.27 -3.31
CA ASP A 200 10.73 -4.53 -4.02
C ASP A 200 10.15 -5.52 -3.01
N ILE A 201 8.83 -5.69 -3.07
CA ILE A 201 8.10 -6.51 -2.12
C ILE A 201 8.30 -8.02 -2.36
N VAL A 202 8.62 -8.43 -3.59
CA VAL A 202 8.87 -9.82 -3.94
C VAL A 202 10.27 -10.25 -3.51
N LYS A 203 11.27 -9.41 -3.75
CA LYS A 203 12.65 -9.67 -3.33
C LYS A 203 12.92 -9.31 -1.87
N VAL A 204 11.94 -8.71 -1.18
CA VAL A 204 12.07 -8.25 0.22
C VAL A 204 13.30 -7.37 0.38
N GLN A 205 13.45 -6.38 -0.50
CA GLN A 205 14.58 -5.45 -0.49
C GLN A 205 14.13 -4.01 -0.78
N THR A 206 14.94 -3.06 -0.39
CA THR A 206 14.74 -1.65 -0.73
C THR A 206 15.99 -1.11 -1.43
N ILE A 207 15.80 -0.41 -2.55
CA ILE A 207 16.86 0.32 -3.23
C ILE A 207 16.61 1.80 -2.99
N LEU A 208 17.61 2.51 -2.45
CA LEU A 208 17.52 3.96 -2.32
C LEU A 208 18.32 4.62 -3.44
N LEU A 209 17.69 5.56 -4.15
CA LEU A 209 18.38 6.55 -4.96
C LEU A 209 18.51 7.83 -4.13
N VAL A 210 19.68 8.45 -4.16
CA VAL A 210 19.99 9.62 -3.34
C VAL A 210 20.64 10.72 -4.16
N VAL A 211 20.12 11.94 -4.03
CA VAL A 211 20.70 13.17 -4.60
C VAL A 211 20.95 14.18 -3.48
N GLY A 212 22.02 14.96 -3.59
CA GLY A 212 22.48 15.91 -2.59
C GLY A 212 23.68 15.38 -1.79
N HIS A 213 23.46 14.51 -0.82
CA HIS A 213 24.56 13.97 0.04
C HIS A 213 24.50 12.44 0.15
N PRO A 214 24.71 11.69 -0.95
CA PRO A 214 24.61 10.23 -0.95
C PRO A 214 25.60 9.54 0.00
N GLU A 215 26.81 10.07 0.18
CA GLU A 215 27.80 9.51 1.10
C GLU A 215 27.35 9.61 2.57
N ALA A 216 26.68 10.71 2.95
CA ALA A 216 26.18 10.87 4.31
C ALA A 216 25.04 9.89 4.60
N VAL A 217 24.17 9.66 3.61
CA VAL A 217 23.10 8.66 3.69
C VAL A 217 23.70 7.26 3.77
N ALA A 218 24.63 6.90 2.87
CA ALA A 218 25.30 5.60 2.83
C ALA A 218 26.00 5.28 4.16
N ALA A 219 26.74 6.25 4.70
CA ALA A 219 27.42 6.11 5.99
C ALA A 219 26.45 5.97 7.18
N THR A 220 25.25 6.55 7.09
CA THR A 220 24.23 6.44 8.15
C THR A 220 23.52 5.10 8.10
N PHE A 221 23.30 4.54 6.91
CA PHE A 221 22.73 3.20 6.74
C PHE A 221 23.78 2.08 6.85
N GLU A 222 25.06 2.43 6.99
CA GLU A 222 26.20 1.49 7.03
C GLU A 222 26.24 0.57 5.79
N MET A 223 25.85 1.12 4.65
CA MET A 223 25.75 0.39 3.38
C MET A 223 26.68 1.01 2.33
N PRO A 224 27.26 0.18 1.45
CA PRO A 224 28.10 0.68 0.37
C PRO A 224 27.28 1.52 -0.61
N LEU A 225 27.86 2.65 -1.03
CA LEU A 225 27.32 3.44 -2.11
C LEU A 225 27.71 2.81 -3.45
N VAL A 226 26.73 2.52 -4.28
CA VAL A 226 26.91 1.94 -5.63
C VAL A 226 26.66 3.03 -6.67
N ASP A 227 27.55 3.12 -7.66
CA ASP A 227 27.47 4.10 -8.76
C ASP A 227 27.21 5.55 -8.29
N GLY A 228 27.71 5.92 -7.12
CA GLY A 228 27.63 7.28 -6.59
C GLY A 228 26.26 7.75 -6.09
N ALA A 229 25.18 6.95 -6.22
CA ALA A 229 23.84 7.37 -5.88
C ALA A 229 22.91 6.29 -5.32
N LEU A 230 23.31 5.01 -5.32
CA LEU A 230 22.44 3.90 -4.96
C LEU A 230 22.91 3.19 -3.69
N LEU A 231 21.92 2.77 -2.87
CA LEU A 231 22.12 1.86 -1.76
C LEU A 231 21.15 0.68 -1.89
N TYR A 232 21.66 -0.55 -1.68
CA TYR A 232 20.84 -1.76 -1.67
C TYR A 232 20.68 -2.24 -0.23
N LEU A 233 19.45 -2.25 0.27
CA LEU A 233 19.11 -2.58 1.63
C LEU A 233 18.35 -3.92 1.64
N PRO A 234 18.86 -4.96 2.32
CA PRO A 234 18.29 -6.31 2.28
C PRO A 234 17.05 -6.44 3.20
N ALA A 235 16.13 -5.48 3.12
CA ALA A 235 14.89 -5.48 3.88
C ALA A 235 13.87 -4.53 3.24
N ILE A 236 12.60 -4.72 3.55
CA ILE A 236 11.55 -3.75 3.25
C ILE A 236 11.63 -2.62 4.28
N LEU A 237 11.92 -1.42 3.79
CA LEU A 237 11.99 -0.24 4.64
C LEU A 237 10.67 0.54 4.62
N SER A 238 10.14 0.77 5.79
CA SER A 238 9.12 1.80 5.98
C SER A 238 9.78 3.17 6.10
N ARG A 239 9.40 4.12 5.25
CA ARG A 239 9.86 5.51 5.36
C ARG A 239 9.74 6.02 6.80
N LYS A 240 8.55 5.87 7.43
CA LYS A 240 8.26 6.37 8.78
C LYS A 240 9.07 5.69 9.87
N LYS A 241 9.28 4.37 9.77
CA LYS A 241 9.93 3.59 10.84
C LYS A 241 11.45 3.49 10.69
N HIS A 242 11.97 3.53 9.46
CA HIS A 242 13.37 3.18 9.17
C HIS A 242 14.17 4.31 8.54
N ILE A 243 13.55 5.20 7.72
CA ILE A 243 14.31 6.28 7.05
C ILE A 243 14.24 7.56 7.88
N VAL A 244 13.05 8.02 8.24
CA VAL A 244 12.85 9.30 8.95
C VAL A 244 13.62 9.38 10.27
N PRO A 245 13.67 8.34 11.13
CA PRO A 245 14.44 8.39 12.38
C PRO A 245 15.95 8.60 12.20
N LEU A 246 16.49 8.29 11.03
CA LEU A 246 17.90 8.41 10.71
C LEU A 246 18.30 9.79 10.16
N LEU A 247 17.33 10.65 9.80
CA LEU A 247 17.61 11.96 9.18
C LEU A 247 18.46 12.88 10.07
N GLY A 248 18.33 12.82 11.40
CA GLY A 248 19.19 13.57 12.31
C GLY A 248 20.66 13.15 12.19
N ALA A 249 20.92 11.85 12.09
CA ALA A 249 22.28 11.36 11.89
C ALA A 249 22.84 11.74 10.51
N VAL A 250 22.00 11.76 9.47
CA VAL A 250 22.39 12.26 8.14
C VAL A 250 22.72 13.75 8.20
N ALA A 251 21.86 14.59 8.80
CA ALA A 251 22.07 16.02 8.94
C ALA A 251 23.38 16.34 9.69
N SER A 252 23.60 15.66 10.81
CA SER A 252 24.85 15.82 11.61
C SER A 252 26.13 15.44 10.84
N ARG A 253 26.06 14.47 9.92
CA ARG A 253 27.19 14.08 9.05
C ARG A 253 27.46 15.11 7.97
N ILE A 254 26.42 15.77 7.45
CA ILE A 254 26.53 16.84 6.45
C ILE A 254 27.16 18.09 7.07
N GLY A 255 26.74 18.49 8.28
CA GLY A 255 27.23 19.69 8.97
C GLY A 255 28.68 19.59 9.51
N ARG A 256 29.31 18.41 9.47
CA ARG A 256 30.71 18.20 9.91
C ARG A 256 31.73 18.31 8.78
N ARG A 257 31.30 18.61 7.57
CA ARG A 257 32.20 18.92 6.43
C ARG A 257 32.24 20.42 6.18
#